data_26c07f899ba7b55155ae9aeabd05f788
#
_entry.id   26c07f899ba7b55155ae9aeabd05f788
#
_cell.length_a   1.000
_cell.length_b   1.000
_cell.length_c   1.000
_cell.angle_alpha   90.00
_cell.angle_beta   90.00
_cell.angle_gamma   90.00
#
_symmetry.space_group_name_H-M   'P 1'
#
loop_
_entity.id
_entity.type
_entity.pdbx_description
1 polymer ?
#
loop_
_entity_poly.entity_id
_entity_poly.type
_entity_poly.pdbx_seq_one_letter_code
_entity_poly.pdbx_strand_id
1 'polypeptide(L)'
;MAQKGRASDAIGIAISASALGGLFGGIVLILAAPTLAKFASNFSPPEFTALAITGLIAIIVISEGSILKGMISGCFGLLIATIGTDEFSTGFRFTFGSHHMLNGFHIVAVVVGLFAVSEMAYQVMSRDLLKVPKIKIVRPGFNSVLLTIRHPLNLLRSSSIGAFFGALPGAGGVISSFTSYAVAKSLSKSEEAYGDGAEGGIVATEGANNATVGGTLVPTLALGIPGDASSAMLLGALLILGFLPGPTLFEGQPHIAVSYTHLRAHETRFY
;
A
#
# COMPACT_ATOMS: atom_id res chain seq x y z
N MET A 1 17.50 -20.36 4.11
CA MET A 1 18.32 -20.43 2.87
C MET A 1 19.69 -19.77 3.06
N ALA A 2 19.78 -18.52 3.50
CA ALA A 2 21.08 -17.86 3.67
C ALA A 2 22.06 -18.59 4.60
N GLN A 3 21.60 -19.08 5.75
CA GLN A 3 22.40 -19.90 6.68
C GLN A 3 22.87 -21.24 6.08
N LYS A 4 22.18 -21.74 5.05
CA LYS A 4 22.54 -22.95 4.29
C LYS A 4 23.42 -22.65 3.07
N GLY A 5 24.03 -21.47 2.98
CA GLY A 5 24.91 -21.06 1.87
C GLY A 5 24.17 -20.68 0.56
N ARG A 6 22.82 -20.64 0.55
CA ARG A 6 21.98 -20.35 -0.61
C ARG A 6 21.42 -18.91 -0.56
N ALA A 7 22.22 -17.96 -0.09
CA ALA A 7 21.80 -16.55 0.01
C ALA A 7 21.49 -15.93 -1.37
N SER A 8 22.28 -16.28 -2.41
CA SER A 8 22.07 -15.83 -3.79
C SER A 8 20.73 -16.28 -4.33
N ASP A 9 20.36 -17.54 -4.12
CA ASP A 9 19.07 -18.07 -4.56
C ASP A 9 17.92 -17.38 -3.83
N ALA A 10 18.04 -17.21 -2.52
CA ALA A 10 17.00 -16.56 -1.70
C ALA A 10 16.70 -15.13 -2.18
N ILE A 11 17.74 -14.32 -2.39
CA ILE A 11 17.61 -12.95 -2.88
C ILE A 11 17.04 -12.95 -4.30
N GLY A 12 17.52 -13.83 -5.16
CA GLY A 12 17.05 -13.90 -6.55
C GLY A 12 15.58 -14.34 -6.64
N ILE A 13 15.14 -15.30 -5.81
CA ILE A 13 13.72 -15.70 -5.72
C ILE A 13 12.89 -14.53 -5.19
N ALA A 14 13.36 -13.84 -4.15
CA ALA A 14 12.65 -12.70 -3.59
C ALA A 14 12.44 -11.60 -4.66
N ILE A 15 13.49 -11.20 -5.37
CA ILE A 15 13.42 -10.17 -6.42
C ILE A 15 12.48 -10.61 -7.55
N SER A 16 12.60 -11.84 -8.03
CA SER A 16 11.77 -12.31 -9.14
C SER A 16 10.31 -12.49 -8.74
N ALA A 17 10.03 -13.01 -7.54
CA ALA A 17 8.67 -13.12 -7.01
C ALA A 17 8.04 -11.74 -6.77
N SER A 18 8.82 -10.78 -6.27
CA SER A 18 8.41 -9.38 -6.11
C SER A 18 8.05 -8.74 -7.45
N ALA A 19 8.90 -8.91 -8.47
CA ALA A 19 8.65 -8.35 -9.80
C ALA A 19 7.38 -8.95 -10.44
N LEU A 20 7.22 -10.26 -10.37
CA LEU A 20 6.06 -10.96 -10.94
C LEU A 20 4.77 -10.66 -10.14
N GLY A 21 4.86 -10.60 -8.81
CA GLY A 21 3.74 -10.20 -7.94
C GLY A 21 3.31 -8.75 -8.20
N GLY A 22 4.28 -7.83 -8.33
CA GLY A 22 4.02 -6.44 -8.68
C GLY A 22 3.37 -6.28 -10.05
N LEU A 23 3.85 -7.04 -11.06
CA LEU A 23 3.24 -7.07 -12.39
C LEU A 23 1.78 -7.57 -12.33
N PHE A 24 1.52 -8.63 -11.56
CA PHE A 24 0.16 -9.13 -11.34
C PHE A 24 -0.72 -8.08 -10.68
N GLY A 25 -0.24 -7.42 -9.61
CA GLY A 25 -0.93 -6.31 -8.95
C GLY A 25 -1.23 -5.14 -9.89
N GLY A 26 -0.29 -4.81 -10.77
CA GLY A 26 -0.47 -3.80 -11.82
C GLY A 26 -1.58 -4.17 -12.82
N ILE A 27 -1.64 -5.43 -13.25
CA ILE A 27 -2.72 -5.92 -14.12
C ILE A 27 -4.07 -5.82 -13.39
N VAL A 28 -4.12 -6.23 -12.12
CA VAL A 28 -5.35 -6.10 -11.30
C VAL A 28 -5.76 -4.64 -11.18
N LEU A 29 -4.83 -3.72 -10.96
CA LEU A 29 -5.09 -2.29 -10.89
C LEU A 29 -5.71 -1.77 -12.19
N ILE A 30 -5.12 -2.09 -13.34
CA ILE A 30 -5.60 -1.63 -14.66
C ILE A 30 -7.02 -2.12 -14.94
N LEU A 31 -7.36 -3.34 -14.53
CA LEU A 31 -8.67 -3.92 -14.80
C LEU A 31 -9.71 -3.53 -13.75
N ALA A 32 -9.33 -3.52 -12.47
CA ALA A 32 -10.26 -3.34 -11.37
C ALA A 32 -10.55 -1.86 -11.05
N ALA A 33 -9.55 -0.97 -11.14
CA ALA A 33 -9.76 0.42 -10.73
C ALA A 33 -10.76 1.19 -11.62
N PRO A 34 -10.71 1.10 -12.97
CA PRO A 34 -11.73 1.74 -13.80
C PRO A 34 -13.13 1.13 -13.58
N THR A 35 -13.20 -0.19 -13.36
CA THR A 35 -14.46 -0.89 -13.10
C THR A 35 -15.07 -0.43 -11.78
N LEU A 36 -14.26 -0.32 -10.72
CA LEU A 36 -14.70 0.20 -9.43
C LEU A 36 -15.09 1.68 -9.51
N ALA A 37 -14.35 2.49 -10.25
CA ALA A 37 -14.66 3.91 -10.44
C ALA A 37 -16.02 4.08 -11.17
N LYS A 38 -16.26 3.30 -12.21
CA LYS A 38 -17.55 3.31 -12.93
C LYS A 38 -18.70 2.86 -12.02
N PHE A 39 -18.48 1.90 -11.14
CA PHE A 39 -19.47 1.50 -10.14
C PHE A 39 -19.72 2.63 -9.14
N ALA A 40 -18.65 3.27 -8.66
CA ALA A 40 -18.73 4.36 -7.70
C ALA A 40 -19.34 5.65 -8.26
N SER A 41 -19.31 5.86 -9.57
CA SER A 41 -19.98 7.02 -10.20
C SER A 41 -21.51 7.00 -10.06
N ASN A 42 -22.08 5.83 -9.71
CA ASN A 42 -23.50 5.72 -9.40
C ASN A 42 -23.82 5.96 -7.90
N PHE A 43 -22.80 6.21 -7.09
CA PHE A 43 -23.01 6.46 -5.64
C PHE A 43 -23.63 7.83 -5.43
N SER A 44 -24.57 7.88 -4.54
CA SER A 44 -25.17 9.09 -3.99
C SER A 44 -24.49 9.49 -2.66
N PRO A 45 -24.76 10.65 -2.09
CA PRO A 45 -24.14 11.10 -0.85
C PRO A 45 -24.21 10.10 0.33
N PRO A 46 -25.30 9.34 0.54
CA PRO A 46 -25.34 8.32 1.60
C PRO A 46 -24.31 7.20 1.43
N GLU A 47 -24.09 6.72 0.19
CA GLU A 47 -23.12 5.66 -0.08
C GLU A 47 -21.68 6.16 0.15
N PHE A 48 -21.37 7.38 -0.28
CA PHE A 48 -20.08 8.00 0.03
C PHE A 48 -19.86 8.17 1.53
N THR A 49 -20.91 8.54 2.28
CA THR A 49 -20.84 8.65 3.75
C THR A 49 -20.57 7.28 4.38
N ALA A 50 -21.29 6.25 3.97
CA ALA A 50 -21.08 4.89 4.44
C ALA A 50 -19.66 4.39 4.14
N LEU A 51 -19.15 4.71 2.94
CA LEU A 51 -17.80 4.37 2.51
C LEU A 51 -16.74 5.09 3.37
N ALA A 52 -16.92 6.38 3.64
CA ALA A 52 -16.02 7.16 4.50
C ALA A 52 -16.00 6.60 5.94
N ILE A 53 -17.15 6.26 6.51
CA ILE A 53 -17.25 5.62 7.82
C ILE A 53 -16.54 4.27 7.82
N THR A 54 -16.76 3.46 6.79
CA THR A 54 -16.08 2.15 6.64
C THR A 54 -14.56 2.32 6.57
N GLY A 55 -14.07 3.31 5.81
CA GLY A 55 -12.65 3.65 5.73
C GLY A 55 -12.07 4.07 7.08
N LEU A 56 -12.78 4.90 7.84
CA LEU A 56 -12.36 5.31 9.19
C LEU A 56 -12.30 4.12 10.15
N ILE A 57 -13.32 3.27 10.15
CA ILE A 57 -13.34 2.05 10.98
C ILE A 57 -12.17 1.14 10.59
N ALA A 58 -11.92 0.92 9.30
CA ALA A 58 -10.83 0.10 8.83
C ALA A 58 -9.47 0.64 9.32
N ILE A 59 -9.21 1.94 9.20
CA ILE A 59 -7.98 2.58 9.67
C ILE A 59 -7.81 2.39 11.18
N ILE A 60 -8.88 2.55 11.97
CA ILE A 60 -8.85 2.39 13.43
C ILE A 60 -8.56 0.93 13.82
N VAL A 61 -9.23 -0.03 13.19
CA VAL A 61 -9.09 -1.46 13.51
C VAL A 61 -7.70 -1.99 13.18
N ILE A 62 -7.08 -1.47 12.13
CA ILE A 62 -5.79 -1.94 11.61
C ILE A 62 -4.61 -1.17 12.20
N SER A 63 -4.89 -0.12 12.98
CA SER A 63 -3.84 0.61 13.69
C SER A 63 -3.00 -0.35 14.56
N GLU A 64 -1.75 -0.55 14.17
CA GLU A 64 -0.84 -1.48 14.85
C GLU A 64 -0.65 -1.09 16.32
N GLY A 65 -0.81 -2.05 17.21
CA GLY A 65 -0.48 -1.98 18.62
C GLY A 65 -1.61 -1.54 19.57
N SER A 66 -2.56 -0.67 19.17
CA SER A 66 -3.65 -0.27 20.07
C SER A 66 -4.81 0.39 19.32
N ILE A 67 -5.97 -0.24 19.37
CA ILE A 67 -7.24 0.32 18.83
C ILE A 67 -7.51 1.71 19.42
N LEU A 68 -7.25 1.90 20.72
CA LEU A 68 -7.46 3.20 21.39
C LEU A 68 -6.60 4.31 20.77
N LYS A 69 -5.33 4.03 20.45
CA LYS A 69 -4.46 5.00 19.78
C LYS A 69 -4.96 5.30 18.36
N GLY A 70 -5.44 4.29 17.63
CA GLY A 70 -6.08 4.45 16.33
C GLY A 70 -7.31 5.33 16.38
N MET A 71 -8.19 5.11 17.38
CA MET A 71 -9.37 5.95 17.61
C MET A 71 -9.00 7.41 17.91
N ILE A 72 -8.06 7.64 18.84
CA ILE A 72 -7.60 8.99 19.19
C ILE A 72 -7.02 9.68 17.95
N SER A 73 -6.20 8.99 17.16
CA SER A 73 -5.61 9.53 15.93
C SER A 73 -6.67 9.87 14.89
N GLY A 74 -7.67 8.99 14.70
CA GLY A 74 -8.79 9.24 13.80
C GLY A 74 -9.64 10.44 14.25
N CYS A 75 -9.98 10.53 15.54
CA CYS A 75 -10.70 11.69 16.09
C CYS A 75 -9.89 12.99 15.94
N PHE A 76 -8.59 12.93 16.15
CA PHE A 76 -7.70 14.09 15.97
C PHE A 76 -7.66 14.54 14.49
N GLY A 77 -7.58 13.59 13.55
CA GLY A 77 -7.66 13.90 12.12
C GLY A 77 -8.99 14.54 11.73
N LEU A 78 -10.11 14.02 12.22
CA LEU A 78 -11.44 14.61 12.03
C LEU A 78 -11.53 16.01 12.63
N LEU A 79 -10.97 16.24 13.82
CA LEU A 79 -10.93 17.56 14.44
C LEU A 79 -10.17 18.57 13.59
N ILE A 80 -8.99 18.19 13.08
CA ILE A 80 -8.22 19.03 12.16
C ILE A 80 -9.02 19.36 10.89
N ALA A 81 -9.74 18.39 10.36
CA ALA A 81 -10.56 18.56 9.16
C ALA A 81 -11.74 19.54 9.35
N THR A 82 -12.16 19.79 10.60
CA THR A 82 -13.25 20.76 10.90
C THR A 82 -12.77 22.20 10.95
N ILE A 83 -11.46 22.46 10.91
CA ILE A 83 -10.90 23.81 10.99
C ILE A 83 -11.10 24.53 9.65
N GLY A 84 -11.69 25.72 9.68
CA GLY A 84 -11.91 26.52 8.48
C GLY A 84 -13.34 27.01 8.34
N THR A 85 -13.72 27.33 7.11
CA THR A 85 -15.09 27.76 6.77
C THR A 85 -15.97 26.53 6.58
N ASP A 86 -17.11 26.51 7.21
CA ASP A 86 -18.11 25.47 7.00
C ASP A 86 -18.82 25.70 5.65
N GLU A 87 -18.80 24.69 4.79
CA GLU A 87 -19.40 24.77 3.45
C GLU A 87 -20.93 24.92 3.50
N PHE A 88 -21.58 24.44 4.55
CA PHE A 88 -23.05 24.46 4.67
C PHE A 88 -23.59 25.71 5.37
N SER A 89 -22.90 26.22 6.41
CA SER A 89 -23.39 27.31 7.23
C SER A 89 -22.64 28.63 7.03
N THR A 90 -21.57 28.64 6.20
CA THR A 90 -20.65 29.78 6.02
C THR A 90 -20.05 30.30 7.33
N GLY A 91 -20.23 29.57 8.42
CA GLY A 91 -19.64 29.87 9.71
C GLY A 91 -18.16 29.50 9.78
N PHE A 92 -17.41 30.20 10.63
CA PHE A 92 -16.00 29.91 10.85
C PHE A 92 -15.84 28.98 12.04
N ARG A 93 -15.12 27.86 11.84
CA ARG A 93 -14.84 26.87 12.88
C ARG A 93 -13.37 26.88 13.24
N PHE A 94 -13.05 27.08 14.51
CA PHE A 94 -11.69 27.01 15.06
C PHE A 94 -10.63 27.85 14.32
N THR A 95 -11.03 28.98 13.72
CA THR A 95 -10.12 29.86 12.99
C THR A 95 -9.35 30.84 13.88
N PHE A 96 -9.78 30.96 15.15
CA PHE A 96 -9.17 31.85 16.16
C PHE A 96 -8.97 33.29 15.68
N GLY A 97 -9.82 33.75 14.76
CA GLY A 97 -9.73 35.10 14.16
C GLY A 97 -8.63 35.26 13.09
N SER A 98 -7.93 34.21 12.74
CA SER A 98 -6.89 34.24 11.71
C SER A 98 -7.46 34.05 10.31
N HIS A 99 -7.19 34.99 9.41
CA HIS A 99 -7.57 34.89 8.00
C HIS A 99 -6.88 33.71 7.28
N HIS A 100 -5.68 33.30 7.74
CA HIS A 100 -4.95 32.16 7.17
C HIS A 100 -5.62 30.81 7.47
N MET A 101 -6.46 30.74 8.52
CA MET A 101 -7.17 29.54 8.93
C MET A 101 -8.54 29.38 8.26
N LEU A 102 -8.98 30.35 7.46
CA LEU A 102 -10.30 30.30 6.80
C LEU A 102 -10.43 29.13 5.83
N ASN A 103 -9.35 28.75 5.17
CA ASN A 103 -9.30 27.60 4.24
C ASN A 103 -8.89 26.29 4.92
N GLY A 104 -8.84 26.27 6.27
CA GLY A 104 -8.34 25.12 7.02
C GLY A 104 -6.85 24.88 6.80
N PHE A 105 -6.39 23.69 7.19
CA PHE A 105 -5.03 23.26 6.90
C PHE A 105 -4.94 22.72 5.47
N HIS A 106 -3.93 23.17 4.75
CA HIS A 106 -3.67 22.64 3.42
C HIS A 106 -3.26 21.16 3.53
N ILE A 107 -4.01 20.26 2.88
CA ILE A 107 -3.83 18.81 3.01
C ILE A 107 -2.39 18.37 2.73
N VAL A 108 -1.73 19.02 1.78
CA VAL A 108 -0.32 18.76 1.44
C VAL A 108 0.61 19.02 2.63
N ALA A 109 0.42 20.15 3.33
CA ALA A 109 1.24 20.47 4.49
C ALA A 109 1.03 19.44 5.62
N VAL A 110 -0.20 18.97 5.81
CA VAL A 110 -0.52 17.95 6.81
C VAL A 110 0.13 16.62 6.44
N VAL A 111 0.01 16.17 5.19
CA VAL A 111 0.59 14.91 4.71
C VAL A 111 2.12 14.95 4.78
N VAL A 112 2.76 16.01 4.28
CA VAL A 112 4.22 16.16 4.35
C VAL A 112 4.69 16.23 5.81
N GLY A 113 3.98 16.97 6.66
CA GLY A 113 4.31 17.06 8.08
C GLY A 113 4.21 15.72 8.80
N LEU A 114 3.12 14.98 8.58
CA LEU A 114 2.90 13.70 9.26
C LEU A 114 3.84 12.60 8.77
N PHE A 115 4.09 12.50 7.48
CA PHE A 115 4.89 11.40 6.93
C PHE A 115 6.37 11.78 6.78
N ALA A 116 6.71 12.85 6.06
CA ALA A 116 8.11 13.17 5.80
C ALA A 116 8.84 13.64 7.05
N VAL A 117 8.24 14.55 7.84
CA VAL A 117 8.89 15.09 9.04
C VAL A 117 8.98 14.01 10.13
N SER A 118 7.95 13.18 10.31
CA SER A 118 7.98 12.09 11.28
C SER A 118 9.03 11.04 10.93
N GLU A 119 9.17 10.67 9.66
CA GLU A 119 10.19 9.74 9.20
C GLU A 119 11.60 10.30 9.40
N MET A 120 11.83 11.58 9.05
CA MET A 120 13.10 12.24 9.30
C MET A 120 13.44 12.28 10.80
N ALA A 121 12.48 12.59 11.66
CA ALA A 121 12.66 12.60 13.10
C ALA A 121 13.00 11.20 13.61
N TYR A 122 12.31 10.18 13.15
CA TYR A 122 12.59 8.79 13.49
C TYR A 122 14.01 8.36 13.07
N GLN A 123 14.43 8.68 11.86
CA GLN A 123 15.77 8.36 11.36
C GLN A 123 16.86 9.08 12.15
N VAL A 124 16.65 10.34 12.54
CA VAL A 124 17.60 11.09 13.38
C VAL A 124 17.72 10.47 14.77
N MET A 125 16.59 10.09 15.38
CA MET A 125 16.56 9.44 16.70
C MET A 125 17.14 8.02 16.67
N SER A 126 17.03 7.31 15.56
CA SER A 126 17.47 5.91 15.39
C SER A 126 18.90 5.78 14.87
N ARG A 127 19.67 6.85 14.78
CA ARG A 127 21.05 6.86 14.22
C ARG A 127 21.98 5.83 14.79
N ASP A 128 21.84 5.47 16.07
CA ASP A 128 22.67 4.45 16.71
C ASP A 128 22.34 3.00 16.30
N LEU A 129 21.19 2.78 15.64
CA LEU A 129 20.77 1.45 15.17
C LEU A 129 21.29 1.13 13.76
N LEU A 130 21.84 2.12 13.06
CA LEU A 130 22.37 1.97 11.70
C LEU A 130 23.84 1.49 11.67
N LYS A 131 24.22 0.55 12.52
CA LYS A 131 25.42 -0.24 12.27
C LYS A 131 25.11 -1.18 11.12
N VAL A 132 25.27 -0.68 9.89
CA VAL A 132 25.13 -1.49 8.68
C VAL A 132 26.18 -2.61 8.74
N PRO A 133 25.81 -3.87 8.93
CA PRO A 133 26.77 -4.95 8.85
C PRO A 133 27.40 -4.94 7.46
N LYS A 134 28.69 -5.20 7.34
CA LYS A 134 29.37 -5.34 6.04
C LYS A 134 28.75 -6.52 5.29
N ILE A 135 27.74 -6.24 4.47
CA ILE A 135 27.06 -7.26 3.67
C ILE A 135 28.00 -7.60 2.52
N LYS A 136 28.39 -8.87 2.39
CA LYS A 136 29.03 -9.36 1.17
C LYS A 136 28.02 -9.18 0.02
N ILE A 137 28.42 -8.48 -1.03
CA ILE A 137 27.60 -8.29 -2.23
C ILE A 137 27.31 -9.68 -2.81
N VAL A 138 26.07 -10.11 -2.70
CA VAL A 138 25.57 -11.35 -3.27
C VAL A 138 24.89 -10.99 -4.60
N ARG A 139 25.40 -11.50 -5.71
CA ARG A 139 24.79 -11.28 -7.02
C ARG A 139 23.76 -12.38 -7.28
N PRO A 140 22.46 -12.04 -7.45
CA PRO A 140 21.45 -13.02 -7.83
C PRO A 140 21.78 -13.59 -9.20
N GLY A 141 21.78 -14.92 -9.33
CA GLY A 141 21.99 -15.58 -10.61
C GLY A 141 20.68 -15.65 -11.42
N PHE A 142 20.78 -15.71 -12.73
CA PHE A 142 19.60 -15.87 -13.61
C PHE A 142 18.78 -17.15 -13.30
N ASN A 143 19.44 -18.18 -12.76
CA ASN A 143 18.77 -19.41 -12.30
C ASN A 143 17.72 -19.17 -11.23
N SER A 144 17.80 -18.08 -10.46
CA SER A 144 16.82 -17.76 -9.40
C SER A 144 15.45 -17.38 -9.95
N VAL A 145 15.39 -16.79 -11.14
CA VAL A 145 14.13 -16.54 -11.87
C VAL A 145 13.47 -17.86 -12.22
N LEU A 146 14.26 -18.85 -12.67
CA LEU A 146 13.75 -20.16 -13.01
C LEU A 146 13.19 -20.90 -11.76
N LEU A 147 13.82 -20.71 -10.60
CA LEU A 147 13.32 -21.26 -9.34
C LEU A 147 11.95 -20.68 -8.97
N THR A 148 11.73 -19.37 -9.17
CA THR A 148 10.44 -18.74 -8.93
C THR A 148 9.36 -19.29 -9.87
N ILE A 149 9.70 -19.44 -11.17
CA ILE A 149 8.76 -19.96 -12.19
C ILE A 149 8.42 -21.44 -11.97
N ARG A 150 9.19 -22.19 -11.20
CA ARG A 150 8.84 -23.55 -10.78
C ARG A 150 7.61 -23.63 -9.85
N HIS A 151 7.23 -22.50 -9.25
CA HIS A 151 6.07 -22.40 -8.36
C HIS A 151 4.92 -21.54 -8.94
N PRO A 152 4.45 -21.78 -10.18
CA PRO A 152 3.55 -20.83 -10.86
C PRO A 152 2.19 -20.71 -10.17
N LEU A 153 1.62 -21.84 -9.71
CA LEU A 153 0.34 -21.84 -8.98
C LEU A 153 0.46 -21.17 -7.62
N ASN A 154 1.60 -21.33 -6.95
CA ASN A 154 1.84 -20.67 -5.68
C ASN A 154 1.97 -19.15 -5.87
N LEU A 155 2.72 -18.71 -6.88
CA LEU A 155 2.87 -17.29 -7.22
C LEU A 155 1.52 -16.67 -7.58
N LEU A 156 0.75 -17.29 -8.47
CA LEU A 156 -0.55 -16.80 -8.90
C LEU A 156 -1.52 -16.65 -7.72
N ARG A 157 -1.64 -17.70 -6.90
CA ARG A 157 -2.49 -17.70 -5.72
C ARG A 157 -2.06 -16.64 -4.72
N SER A 158 -0.77 -16.55 -4.45
CA SER A 158 -0.20 -15.60 -3.52
C SER A 158 -0.40 -14.16 -3.98
N SER A 159 -0.19 -13.88 -5.25
CA SER A 159 -0.45 -12.57 -5.85
C SER A 159 -1.95 -12.22 -5.80
N SER A 160 -2.83 -13.21 -6.00
CA SER A 160 -4.28 -12.99 -5.86
C SER A 160 -4.68 -12.66 -4.41
N ILE A 161 -4.09 -13.37 -3.43
CA ILE A 161 -4.28 -13.05 -2.00
C ILE A 161 -3.77 -11.64 -1.72
N GLY A 162 -2.58 -11.29 -2.21
CA GLY A 162 -2.00 -9.96 -2.06
C GLY A 162 -2.92 -8.87 -2.61
N ALA A 163 -3.35 -8.99 -3.86
CA ALA A 163 -4.24 -8.01 -4.49
C ALA A 163 -5.57 -7.88 -3.75
N PHE A 164 -6.14 -8.99 -3.28
CA PHE A 164 -7.39 -8.99 -2.52
C PHE A 164 -7.24 -8.24 -1.18
N PHE A 165 -6.24 -8.60 -0.37
CA PHE A 165 -6.00 -7.90 0.90
C PHE A 165 -5.58 -6.45 0.70
N GLY A 166 -4.87 -6.14 -0.40
CA GLY A 166 -4.56 -4.77 -0.77
C GLY A 166 -5.79 -3.93 -1.02
N ALA A 167 -6.81 -4.49 -1.68
CA ALA A 167 -8.06 -3.79 -1.94
C ALA A 167 -8.90 -3.54 -0.67
N LEU A 168 -8.58 -4.20 0.44
CA LEU A 168 -9.22 -3.96 1.73
C LEU A 168 -8.44 -2.86 2.47
N PRO A 169 -9.05 -1.70 2.75
CA PRO A 169 -8.38 -0.61 3.44
C PRO A 169 -7.74 -1.10 4.74
N GLY A 170 -6.43 -0.87 4.88
CA GLY A 170 -5.65 -1.13 6.08
C GLY A 170 -5.18 -2.57 6.29
N ALA A 171 -5.55 -3.55 5.47
CA ALA A 171 -5.02 -4.91 5.62
C ALA A 171 -3.51 -4.99 5.34
N GLY A 172 -3.03 -4.21 4.38
CA GLY A 172 -1.60 -4.03 4.11
C GLY A 172 -0.82 -5.29 3.68
N GLY A 173 0.45 -5.06 3.35
CA GLY A 173 1.36 -6.11 2.86
C GLY A 173 1.70 -7.17 3.91
N VAL A 174 1.70 -6.81 5.20
CA VAL A 174 2.04 -7.73 6.29
C VAL A 174 1.01 -8.86 6.40
N ILE A 175 -0.28 -8.49 6.48
CA ILE A 175 -1.38 -9.49 6.59
C ILE A 175 -1.42 -10.36 5.35
N SER A 176 -1.29 -9.77 4.17
CA SER A 176 -1.29 -10.52 2.91
C SER A 176 -0.14 -11.51 2.81
N SER A 177 1.08 -11.11 3.23
CA SER A 177 2.27 -11.96 3.22
C SER A 177 2.13 -13.15 4.17
N PHE A 178 1.69 -12.90 5.43
CA PHE A 178 1.50 -13.97 6.39
C PHE A 178 0.38 -14.92 5.98
N THR A 179 -0.73 -14.40 5.49
CA THR A 179 -1.85 -15.24 5.00
C THR A 179 -1.41 -16.06 3.82
N SER A 180 -0.72 -15.47 2.87
CA SER A 180 -0.19 -16.16 1.69
C SER A 180 0.79 -17.28 2.07
N TYR A 181 1.70 -16.99 3.01
CA TYR A 181 2.62 -17.99 3.55
C TYR A 181 1.88 -19.16 4.21
N ALA A 182 0.89 -18.88 5.05
CA ALA A 182 0.10 -19.90 5.72
C ALA A 182 -0.64 -20.81 4.72
N VAL A 183 -1.26 -20.19 3.70
CA VAL A 183 -1.94 -20.93 2.62
C VAL A 183 -0.95 -21.75 1.80
N ALA A 184 0.21 -21.19 1.45
CA ALA A 184 1.24 -21.90 0.71
C ALA A 184 1.75 -23.11 1.51
N LYS A 185 2.00 -22.92 2.81
CA LYS A 185 2.41 -24.00 3.72
C LYS A 185 1.37 -25.10 3.83
N SER A 186 0.08 -24.76 3.97
CA SER A 186 -1.00 -25.74 4.13
C SER A 186 -1.25 -26.59 2.87
N LEU A 187 -0.95 -26.04 1.70
CA LEU A 187 -1.14 -26.69 0.40
C LEU A 187 0.14 -27.29 -0.18
N SER A 188 1.26 -27.13 0.52
CA SER A 188 2.54 -27.71 0.12
C SER A 188 2.50 -29.22 0.28
N LYS A 189 2.93 -29.94 -0.75
CA LYS A 189 3.17 -31.36 -0.67
C LYS A 189 4.53 -31.55 0.00
N SER A 190 4.55 -32.07 1.16
CA SER A 190 5.52 -32.40 2.22
C SER A 190 7.05 -32.37 2.01
N GLU A 191 7.58 -32.13 0.83
CA GLU A 191 9.03 -32.09 0.58
C GLU A 191 9.70 -30.74 0.86
N GLU A 192 8.91 -29.66 0.89
CA GLU A 192 9.43 -28.33 1.23
C GLU A 192 9.30 -28.04 2.73
N ALA A 193 10.43 -27.87 3.40
CA ALA A 193 10.48 -27.51 4.81
C ALA A 193 10.14 -26.03 5.04
N TYR A 194 8.84 -25.69 5.07
CA TYR A 194 8.38 -24.35 5.45
C TYR A 194 8.81 -24.03 6.89
N GLY A 195 9.50 -22.91 7.04
CA GLY A 195 10.18 -22.52 8.27
C GLY A 195 11.68 -22.81 8.25
N ASP A 196 12.16 -23.69 7.39
CA ASP A 196 13.57 -24.05 7.25
C ASP A 196 14.14 -23.77 5.84
N GLY A 197 13.65 -22.73 5.19
CA GLY A 197 14.20 -22.23 3.93
C GLY A 197 13.54 -22.78 2.67
N ALA A 198 12.25 -23.05 2.71
CA ALA A 198 11.46 -23.42 1.53
C ALA A 198 11.43 -22.29 0.50
N GLU A 199 11.66 -22.60 -0.77
CA GLU A 199 11.60 -21.66 -1.88
C GLU A 199 10.18 -21.12 -2.07
N GLY A 200 9.18 -22.00 -1.98
CA GLY A 200 7.76 -21.66 -2.06
C GLY A 200 7.31 -20.67 -0.98
N GLY A 201 7.96 -20.66 0.19
CA GLY A 201 7.68 -19.67 1.24
C GLY A 201 8.06 -18.27 0.83
N ILE A 202 9.23 -18.09 0.21
CA ILE A 202 9.69 -16.78 -0.29
C ILE A 202 8.79 -16.32 -1.45
N VAL A 203 8.49 -17.23 -2.40
CA VAL A 203 7.60 -16.93 -3.52
C VAL A 203 6.24 -16.45 -3.03
N ALA A 204 5.70 -17.09 -2.01
CA ALA A 204 4.38 -16.76 -1.47
C ALA A 204 4.37 -15.39 -0.80
N THR A 205 5.34 -15.10 0.07
CA THR A 205 5.39 -13.84 0.82
C THR A 205 5.67 -12.65 -0.09
N GLU A 206 6.68 -12.78 -0.95
CA GLU A 206 7.09 -11.69 -1.83
C GLU A 206 6.08 -11.43 -2.96
N GLY A 207 5.53 -12.50 -3.54
CA GLY A 207 4.47 -12.38 -4.55
C GLY A 207 3.24 -11.67 -4.00
N ALA A 208 2.80 -12.04 -2.79
CA ALA A 208 1.66 -11.40 -2.14
C ALA A 208 1.97 -9.94 -1.76
N ASN A 209 3.12 -9.70 -1.11
CA ASN A 209 3.50 -8.35 -0.65
C ASN A 209 3.49 -7.33 -1.80
N ASN A 210 4.08 -7.69 -2.92
CA ASN A 210 4.16 -6.77 -4.06
C ASN A 210 2.84 -6.66 -4.84
N ALA A 211 2.05 -7.72 -4.93
CA ALA A 211 0.71 -7.65 -5.52
C ALA A 211 -0.26 -6.82 -4.66
N THR A 212 -0.06 -6.77 -3.35
CA THR A 212 -0.83 -5.93 -2.42
C THR A 212 -0.79 -4.47 -2.84
N VAL A 213 0.34 -4.00 -3.33
CA VAL A 213 0.48 -2.59 -3.73
C VAL A 213 -0.46 -2.23 -4.88
N GLY A 214 -0.56 -3.08 -5.89
CA GLY A 214 -1.56 -2.89 -6.96
C GLY A 214 -2.98 -2.92 -6.39
N GLY A 215 -3.23 -3.84 -5.45
CA GLY A 215 -4.51 -3.93 -4.73
C GLY A 215 -4.87 -2.65 -3.98
N THR A 216 -3.95 -2.07 -3.19
CA THR A 216 -4.21 -0.83 -2.41
C THR A 216 -4.50 0.37 -3.29
N LEU A 217 -3.93 0.39 -4.49
CA LEU A 217 -4.17 1.48 -5.44
C LEU A 217 -5.56 1.42 -6.09
N VAL A 218 -6.22 0.26 -6.11
CA VAL A 218 -7.58 0.14 -6.65
C VAL A 218 -8.56 1.07 -5.92
N PRO A 219 -8.79 0.94 -4.60
CA PRO A 219 -9.66 1.86 -3.88
C PRO A 219 -9.08 3.28 -3.78
N THR A 220 -7.75 3.42 -3.72
CA THR A 220 -7.10 4.73 -3.63
C THR A 220 -7.39 5.60 -4.84
N LEU A 221 -7.23 5.07 -6.05
CA LEU A 221 -7.48 5.83 -7.28
C LEU A 221 -8.95 5.90 -7.64
N ALA A 222 -9.72 4.82 -7.41
CA ALA A 222 -11.13 4.75 -7.80
C ALA A 222 -12.07 5.49 -6.86
N LEU A 223 -11.75 5.53 -5.55
CA LEU A 223 -12.63 6.05 -4.51
C LEU A 223 -11.99 7.19 -3.70
N GLY A 224 -10.69 7.45 -3.87
CA GLY A 224 -9.94 8.39 -3.03
C GLY A 224 -9.70 7.89 -1.61
N ILE A 225 -9.81 6.58 -1.35
CA ILE A 225 -9.63 5.97 -0.04
C ILE A 225 -8.31 5.20 -0.02
N PRO A 226 -7.31 5.63 0.77
CA PRO A 226 -6.03 4.94 0.81
C PRO A 226 -6.16 3.57 1.46
N GLY A 227 -5.56 2.55 0.84
CA GLY A 227 -5.53 1.19 1.38
C GLY A 227 -4.46 0.98 2.46
N ASP A 228 -3.40 1.79 2.43
CA ASP A 228 -2.29 1.76 3.39
C ASP A 228 -1.60 3.13 3.49
N ALA A 229 -0.57 3.25 4.34
CA ALA A 229 0.17 4.49 4.54
C ALA A 229 0.88 4.96 3.25
N SER A 230 1.41 4.05 2.44
CA SER A 230 2.10 4.39 1.19
C SER A 230 1.14 4.95 0.16
N SER A 231 -0.04 4.34 0.04
CA SER A 231 -1.10 4.84 -0.85
C SER A 231 -1.71 6.16 -0.37
N ALA A 232 -1.71 6.43 0.95
CA ALA A 232 -2.10 7.72 1.50
C ALA A 232 -1.10 8.84 1.12
N MET A 233 0.21 8.55 1.16
CA MET A 233 1.23 9.49 0.69
C MET A 233 1.09 9.76 -0.82
N LEU A 234 0.82 8.72 -1.60
CA LEU A 234 0.57 8.87 -3.03
C LEU A 234 -0.67 9.71 -3.30
N LEU A 235 -1.75 9.48 -2.55
CA LEU A 235 -2.97 10.28 -2.63
C LEU A 235 -2.66 11.77 -2.42
N GLY A 236 -1.86 12.09 -1.39
CA GLY A 236 -1.38 13.44 -1.14
C GLY A 236 -0.57 14.01 -2.32
N ALA A 237 0.33 13.22 -2.90
CA ALA A 237 1.11 13.65 -4.06
C ALA A 237 0.23 13.92 -5.29
N LEU A 238 -0.77 13.09 -5.54
CA LEU A 238 -1.73 13.32 -6.64
C LEU A 238 -2.51 14.61 -6.46
N LEU A 239 -2.97 14.89 -5.24
CA LEU A 239 -3.67 16.15 -4.92
C LEU A 239 -2.76 17.38 -5.12
N ILE A 240 -1.46 17.28 -4.80
CA ILE A 240 -0.47 18.33 -5.08
C ILE A 240 -0.37 18.61 -6.58
N LEU A 241 -0.39 17.57 -7.38
CA LEU A 241 -0.30 17.65 -8.84
C LEU A 241 -1.62 18.07 -9.49
N GLY A 242 -2.68 18.33 -8.71
CA GLY A 242 -4.00 18.73 -9.21
C GLY A 242 -4.86 17.58 -9.70
N PHE A 243 -4.46 16.34 -9.42
CA PHE A 243 -5.27 15.17 -9.73
C PHE A 243 -6.18 14.84 -8.55
N LEU A 244 -7.48 14.76 -8.79
CA LEU A 244 -8.47 14.39 -7.78
C LEU A 244 -8.77 12.89 -7.92
N PRO A 245 -8.24 12.03 -7.03
CA PRO A 245 -8.59 10.62 -7.02
C PRO A 245 -10.08 10.43 -6.73
N GLY A 246 -10.66 9.47 -7.41
CA GLY A 246 -12.09 9.20 -7.39
C GLY A 246 -12.61 8.84 -8.78
N PRO A 247 -13.94 8.67 -8.96
CA PRO A 247 -14.53 8.31 -10.24
C PRO A 247 -14.17 9.26 -11.39
N THR A 248 -14.10 10.56 -11.11
CA THR A 248 -13.78 11.62 -12.09
C THR A 248 -12.38 11.53 -12.67
N LEU A 249 -11.42 10.93 -11.94
CA LEU A 249 -10.06 10.72 -12.43
C LEU A 249 -10.04 9.86 -13.70
N PHE A 250 -10.88 8.84 -13.74
CA PHE A 250 -10.95 7.89 -14.86
C PHE A 250 -11.75 8.41 -16.04
N GLU A 251 -12.66 9.36 -15.82
CA GLU A 251 -13.42 10.02 -16.88
C GLU A 251 -12.58 11.06 -17.62
N GLY A 252 -11.75 11.82 -16.87
CA GLY A 252 -10.94 12.90 -17.42
C GLY A 252 -9.56 12.49 -17.91
N GLN A 253 -8.90 11.55 -17.23
CA GLN A 253 -7.49 11.22 -17.47
C GLN A 253 -7.16 9.72 -17.26
N PRO A 254 -7.71 8.80 -18.06
CA PRO A 254 -7.54 7.35 -17.85
C PRO A 254 -6.10 6.86 -17.95
N HIS A 255 -5.23 7.61 -18.64
CA HIS A 255 -3.81 7.25 -18.82
C HIS A 255 -2.96 7.41 -17.56
N ILE A 256 -3.40 8.18 -16.55
CA ILE A 256 -2.62 8.37 -15.31
C ILE A 256 -2.51 7.07 -14.52
N ALA A 257 -3.61 6.32 -14.40
CA ALA A 257 -3.61 5.02 -13.74
C ALA A 257 -2.65 4.03 -14.40
N VAL A 258 -2.54 4.08 -15.73
CA VAL A 258 -1.62 3.24 -16.52
C VAL A 258 -0.17 3.70 -16.37
N SER A 259 0.08 5.00 -16.41
CA SER A 259 1.43 5.56 -16.28
C SER A 259 2.08 5.23 -14.95
N TYR A 260 1.31 5.20 -13.86
CA TYR A 260 1.83 4.85 -12.54
C TYR A 260 2.32 3.40 -12.45
N THR A 261 1.64 2.47 -13.10
CA THR A 261 2.08 1.07 -13.18
C THR A 261 3.40 0.93 -13.95
N HIS A 262 3.61 1.75 -14.98
CA HIS A 262 4.85 1.79 -15.74
C HIS A 262 6.03 2.37 -14.95
N LEU A 263 5.82 3.44 -14.19
CA LEU A 263 6.88 4.04 -13.36
C LEU A 263 7.39 3.06 -12.32
N ARG A 264 6.52 2.29 -11.68
CA ARG A 264 6.92 1.33 -10.66
C ARG A 264 7.59 0.07 -11.23
N ALA A 265 7.25 -0.36 -12.43
CA ALA A 265 7.99 -1.42 -13.13
C ALA A 265 9.44 -1.02 -13.42
N HIS A 266 9.74 0.28 -13.47
CA HIS A 266 11.09 0.81 -13.64
C HIS A 266 11.87 0.94 -12.32
N GLU A 267 11.21 1.17 -11.17
CA GLU A 267 11.89 1.26 -9.87
C GLU A 267 12.56 -0.06 -9.44
N THR A 268 12.04 -1.20 -9.85
CA THR A 268 12.65 -2.51 -9.58
C THR A 268 13.99 -2.74 -10.33
N ARG A 269 14.42 -1.80 -11.17
CA ARG A 269 15.72 -1.89 -11.90
C ARG A 269 16.89 -1.22 -11.19
N PHE A 270 16.69 -0.53 -10.08
CA PHE A 270 17.74 0.28 -9.43
C PHE A 270 18.22 -0.23 -8.06
N TYR A 271 17.83 -1.44 -7.66
CA TYR A 271 18.39 -2.10 -6.45
C TYR A 271 19.13 -3.38 -6.75
#